data_e424242bd0b72fc36a52ce590b9c30ef
#
_entry.id   e424242bd0b72fc36a52ce590b9c30ef
#
_cell.length_a   1.000
_cell.length_b   1.000
_cell.length_c   1.000
_cell.angle_alpha   90.00
_cell.angle_beta   90.00
_cell.angle_gamma   90.00
#
_symmetry.space_group_name_H-M   'P 1'
#
loop_
_entity.id
_entity.type
_entity.pdbx_description
1 polymer ?
#
loop_
_entity_poly.entity_id
_entity_poly.type
_entity_poly.pdbx_seq_one_letter_code
_entity_poly.pdbx_strand_id
1 'polypeptide(L)'
;MRNHRVDVVDQALRVLDAHGLADLTMRRLGKELGVQPSALYHHFPSKQLLLAAVADELLVRGARPAPVGTWEQRVLALCVELRDAMLAYRDGAEVVATVHAFGLGAQAPEHALAEAVAGSGAPDDLVRAATRTLLHLVFGHTMDEQTHLQAGSAGAIEDGPRQRSDFTVGVGLVVDGIRARVGAVGAADAQP
;
A
#
# COMPACT_ATOMS: atom_id res chain seq x y z
N MET A 1 12.58 -7.38 -30.39
CA MET A 1 12.49 -7.98 -29.04
C MET A 1 11.03 -8.14 -28.68
N ARG A 2 10.62 -9.30 -28.20
CA ARG A 2 9.25 -9.55 -27.76
C ARG A 2 9.19 -9.16 -26.27
N ASN A 3 8.70 -7.96 -25.97
CA ASN A 3 8.57 -7.51 -24.58
C ASN A 3 7.53 -8.37 -23.87
N HIS A 4 7.93 -9.06 -22.81
CA HIS A 4 7.02 -9.82 -21.95
C HIS A 4 6.26 -8.87 -21.02
N ARG A 5 5.16 -9.36 -20.45
CA ARG A 5 4.35 -8.58 -19.50
C ARG A 5 5.18 -8.02 -18.33
N VAL A 6 6.17 -8.80 -17.86
CA VAL A 6 7.10 -8.40 -16.79
C VAL A 6 7.95 -7.21 -17.22
N ASP A 7 8.48 -7.21 -18.45
CA ASP A 7 9.30 -6.10 -18.96
C ASP A 7 8.52 -4.79 -19.01
N VAL A 8 7.22 -4.87 -19.32
CA VAL A 8 6.32 -3.70 -19.35
C VAL A 8 6.11 -3.14 -17.95
N VAL A 9 5.89 -4.01 -16.94
CA VAL A 9 5.73 -3.59 -15.54
C VAL A 9 7.03 -3.00 -15.00
N ASP A 10 8.16 -3.62 -15.26
CA ASP A 10 9.49 -3.12 -14.86
C ASP A 10 9.76 -1.72 -15.44
N GLN A 11 9.45 -1.53 -16.71
CA GLN A 11 9.62 -0.22 -17.33
C GLN A 11 8.63 0.80 -16.80
N ALA A 12 7.39 0.39 -16.50
CA ALA A 12 6.39 1.24 -15.89
C ALA A 12 6.83 1.73 -14.50
N LEU A 13 7.41 0.87 -13.68
CA LEU A 13 8.00 1.24 -12.38
C LEU A 13 9.13 2.26 -12.54
N ARG A 14 10.02 2.08 -13.53
CA ARG A 14 11.09 3.05 -13.81
C ARG A 14 10.54 4.42 -14.24
N VAL A 15 9.50 4.42 -15.08
CA VAL A 15 8.83 5.67 -15.50
C VAL A 15 8.13 6.34 -14.32
N LEU A 16 7.45 5.57 -13.48
CA LEU A 16 6.79 6.05 -12.27
C LEU A 16 7.81 6.74 -11.35
N ASP A 17 8.91 6.06 -11.04
CA ASP A 17 9.93 6.56 -10.12
C ASP A 17 10.64 7.81 -10.65
N ALA A 18 10.98 7.82 -11.94
CA ALA A 18 11.70 8.94 -12.55
C ALA A 18 10.81 10.17 -12.82
N HIS A 19 9.52 9.97 -13.15
CA HIS A 19 8.68 11.02 -13.72
C HIS A 19 7.31 11.19 -13.04
N GLY A 20 6.93 10.26 -12.15
CA GLY A 20 5.65 10.27 -11.45
C GLY A 20 4.49 9.68 -12.25
N LEU A 21 3.34 9.58 -11.57
CA LEU A 21 2.11 8.94 -12.07
C LEU A 21 1.47 9.71 -13.25
N ALA A 22 1.57 11.05 -13.24
CA ALA A 22 1.02 11.88 -14.31
C ALA A 22 1.68 11.56 -15.66
N ASP A 23 2.98 11.31 -15.65
CA ASP A 23 3.77 10.98 -16.83
C ASP A 23 3.73 9.51 -17.24
N LEU A 24 3.22 8.64 -16.39
CA LEU A 24 3.04 7.22 -16.70
C LEU A 24 1.83 7.03 -17.61
N THR A 25 2.09 7.11 -18.93
CA THR A 25 1.08 6.92 -19.98
C THR A 25 1.46 5.76 -20.90
N MET A 26 0.47 5.11 -21.53
CA MET A 26 0.72 4.04 -22.51
C MET A 26 1.60 4.53 -23.68
N ARG A 27 1.46 5.79 -24.07
CA ARG A 27 2.26 6.40 -25.13
C ARG A 27 3.72 6.54 -24.71
N ARG A 28 3.99 7.07 -23.49
CA ARG A 28 5.36 7.22 -22.99
C ARG A 28 6.01 5.85 -22.82
N LEU A 29 5.30 4.92 -22.20
CA LEU A 29 5.80 3.57 -21.99
C LEU A 29 6.14 2.85 -23.30
N GLY A 30 5.30 3.02 -24.34
CA GLY A 30 5.59 2.50 -25.68
C GLY A 30 6.88 3.10 -26.27
N LYS A 31 7.08 4.41 -26.08
CA LYS A 31 8.30 5.10 -26.52
C LYS A 31 9.55 4.55 -25.81
N GLU A 32 9.50 4.37 -24.48
CA GLU A 32 10.61 3.86 -23.68
C GLU A 32 10.96 2.40 -24.04
N LEU A 33 9.95 1.60 -24.37
CA LEU A 33 10.13 0.19 -24.77
C LEU A 33 10.41 0.01 -26.26
N GLY A 34 10.37 1.09 -27.07
CA GLY A 34 10.58 1.00 -28.51
C GLY A 34 9.47 0.28 -29.26
N VAL A 35 8.23 0.31 -28.73
CA VAL A 35 7.05 -0.35 -29.34
C VAL A 35 5.90 0.64 -29.55
N GLN A 36 4.99 0.26 -30.45
CA GLN A 36 3.74 1.03 -30.60
C GLN A 36 2.86 0.85 -29.36
N PRO A 37 2.13 1.88 -28.91
CA PRO A 37 1.20 1.77 -27.76
C PRO A 37 0.18 0.65 -27.94
N SER A 38 -0.26 0.34 -29.17
CA SER A 38 -1.16 -0.78 -29.46
C SER A 38 -0.62 -2.14 -29.03
N ALA A 39 0.70 -2.34 -29.07
CA ALA A 39 1.32 -3.57 -28.60
C ALA A 39 1.20 -3.75 -27.07
N LEU A 40 1.18 -2.65 -26.31
CA LEU A 40 1.01 -2.69 -24.87
C LEU A 40 -0.41 -3.07 -24.47
N TYR A 41 -1.42 -2.67 -25.25
CA TYR A 41 -2.83 -3.01 -25.01
C TYR A 41 -3.12 -4.51 -25.16
N HIS A 42 -2.25 -5.27 -25.84
CA HIS A 42 -2.33 -6.74 -25.84
C HIS A 42 -1.94 -7.35 -24.48
N HIS A 43 -1.09 -6.68 -23.71
CA HIS A 43 -0.68 -7.13 -22.37
C HIS A 43 -1.57 -6.55 -21.27
N PHE A 44 -1.98 -5.31 -21.44
CA PHE A 44 -2.78 -4.54 -20.48
C PHE A 44 -3.90 -3.80 -21.22
N PRO A 45 -5.12 -4.37 -21.26
CA PRO A 45 -6.26 -3.77 -21.98
C PRO A 45 -6.63 -2.35 -21.56
N SER A 46 -6.17 -1.90 -20.39
CA SER A 46 -6.35 -0.53 -19.92
C SER A 46 -5.16 -0.05 -19.08
N LYS A 47 -5.03 1.27 -18.92
CA LYS A 47 -4.04 1.87 -18.00
C LYS A 47 -4.28 1.38 -16.57
N GLN A 48 -5.52 1.22 -16.15
CA GLN A 48 -5.88 0.76 -14.80
C GLN A 48 -5.36 -0.64 -14.52
N LEU A 49 -5.45 -1.57 -15.49
CA LEU A 49 -4.90 -2.92 -15.35
C LEU A 49 -3.36 -2.94 -15.37
N LEU A 50 -2.72 -2.01 -16.07
CA LEU A 50 -1.28 -1.80 -15.95
C LEU A 50 -0.92 -1.30 -14.56
N LEU A 51 -1.63 -0.28 -14.04
CA LEU A 51 -1.38 0.25 -12.70
C LEU A 51 -1.63 -0.80 -11.60
N ALA A 52 -2.61 -1.69 -11.80
CA ALA A 52 -2.83 -2.83 -10.90
C ALA A 52 -1.58 -3.73 -10.82
N ALA A 53 -1.04 -4.11 -11.97
CA ALA A 53 0.18 -4.93 -12.01
C ALA A 53 1.41 -4.18 -11.46
N VAL A 54 1.49 -2.86 -11.66
CA VAL A 54 2.55 -2.01 -11.08
C VAL A 54 2.44 -1.97 -9.55
N ALA A 55 1.23 -1.79 -9.01
CA ALA A 55 0.99 -1.78 -7.56
C ALA A 55 1.34 -3.14 -6.93
N ASP A 56 0.90 -4.24 -7.54
CA ASP A 56 1.21 -5.59 -7.05
C ASP A 56 2.72 -5.84 -7.06
N GLU A 57 3.43 -5.47 -8.13
CA GLU A 57 4.89 -5.64 -8.23
C GLU A 57 5.64 -4.75 -7.23
N LEU A 58 5.18 -3.52 -7.01
CA LEU A 58 5.73 -2.60 -6.00
C LEU A 58 5.66 -3.23 -4.61
N LEU A 59 4.50 -3.81 -4.25
CA LEU A 59 4.30 -4.50 -2.98
C LEU A 59 5.17 -5.76 -2.87
N VAL A 60 5.31 -6.55 -3.94
CA VAL A 60 6.20 -7.72 -3.97
C VAL A 60 7.65 -7.32 -3.73
N ARG A 61 8.13 -6.24 -4.34
CA ARG A 61 9.50 -5.74 -4.13
C ARG A 61 9.75 -5.19 -2.73
N GLY A 62 8.71 -4.64 -2.10
CA GLY A 62 8.75 -4.16 -0.71
C GLY A 62 8.54 -5.24 0.34
N ALA A 63 8.16 -6.47 -0.07
CA ALA A 63 7.82 -7.55 0.84
C ALA A 63 9.01 -7.97 1.71
N ARG A 64 8.72 -8.24 2.97
CA ARG A 64 9.66 -8.73 3.99
C ARG A 64 9.29 -10.15 4.42
N PRO A 65 10.18 -10.88 5.10
CA PRO A 65 9.82 -12.14 5.72
C PRO A 65 8.60 -11.97 6.64
N ALA A 66 7.71 -12.99 6.64
CA ALA A 66 6.50 -12.95 7.44
C ALA A 66 6.82 -12.59 8.90
N PRO A 67 6.12 -11.59 9.49
CA PRO A 67 6.41 -11.16 10.84
C PRO A 67 6.05 -12.25 11.86
N VAL A 68 6.96 -12.48 12.81
CA VAL A 68 6.75 -13.40 13.93
C VAL A 68 6.41 -12.62 15.20
N GLY A 69 5.73 -13.25 16.15
CA GLY A 69 5.38 -12.65 17.44
C GLY A 69 3.87 -12.55 17.68
N THR A 70 3.47 -11.68 18.62
CA THR A 70 2.06 -11.47 18.95
C THR A 70 1.31 -10.84 17.78
N TRP A 71 -0.02 -10.93 17.79
CA TRP A 71 -0.84 -10.33 16.74
C TRP A 71 -0.60 -8.81 16.60
N GLU A 72 -0.37 -8.10 17.71
CA GLU A 72 -0.06 -6.67 17.72
C GLU A 72 1.27 -6.36 17.00
N GLN A 73 2.30 -7.15 17.28
CA GLN A 73 3.61 -7.03 16.64
C GLN A 73 3.50 -7.30 15.14
N ARG A 74 2.71 -8.30 14.75
CA ARG A 74 2.45 -8.62 13.34
C ARG A 74 1.72 -7.50 12.63
N VAL A 75 0.65 -6.95 13.23
CA VAL A 75 -0.08 -5.80 12.68
C VAL A 75 0.84 -4.60 12.47
N LEU A 76 1.63 -4.24 13.48
CA LEU A 76 2.56 -3.12 13.37
C LEU A 76 3.59 -3.34 12.25
N ALA A 77 4.19 -4.53 12.18
CA ALA A 77 5.17 -4.86 11.16
C ALA A 77 4.59 -4.78 9.74
N LEU A 78 3.37 -5.30 9.52
CA LEU A 78 2.68 -5.25 8.23
C LEU A 78 2.30 -3.82 7.82
N CYS A 79 1.87 -2.98 8.77
CA CYS A 79 1.60 -1.58 8.49
C CYS A 79 2.87 -0.81 8.09
N VAL A 80 3.99 -1.05 8.78
CA VAL A 80 5.29 -0.46 8.45
C VAL A 80 5.78 -0.93 7.09
N GLU A 81 5.68 -2.24 6.80
CA GLU A 81 6.06 -2.81 5.51
C GLU A 81 5.28 -2.18 4.36
N LEU A 82 3.95 -2.09 4.49
CA LEU A 82 3.09 -1.47 3.48
C LEU A 82 3.47 0.00 3.25
N ARG A 83 3.63 0.78 4.32
CA ARG A 83 4.07 2.18 4.23
C ARG A 83 5.41 2.31 3.50
N ASP A 84 6.41 1.53 3.90
CA ASP A 84 7.75 1.61 3.32
C ASP A 84 7.76 1.18 1.85
N ALA A 85 6.99 0.14 1.48
CA ALA A 85 6.83 -0.27 0.09
C ALA A 85 6.23 0.85 -0.77
N MET A 86 5.20 1.55 -0.27
CA MET A 86 4.56 2.66 -0.97
C MET A 86 5.49 3.88 -1.11
N LEU A 87 6.32 4.18 -0.11
CA LEU A 87 7.29 5.29 -0.15
C LEU A 87 8.51 5.00 -1.02
N ALA A 88 8.78 3.74 -1.34
CA ALA A 88 9.95 3.35 -2.13
C ALA A 88 9.93 3.86 -3.58
N TYR A 89 8.76 4.27 -4.09
CA TYR A 89 8.58 4.78 -5.45
C TYR A 89 7.83 6.10 -5.43
N ARG A 90 8.20 7.02 -6.31
CA ARG A 90 7.46 8.26 -6.53
C ARG A 90 6.00 7.95 -6.83
N ASP A 91 5.07 8.66 -6.18
CA ASP A 91 3.61 8.47 -6.28
C ASP A 91 3.12 7.02 -5.96
N GLY A 92 3.97 6.20 -5.32
CA GLY A 92 3.63 4.83 -4.97
C GLY A 92 2.42 4.74 -4.04
N ALA A 93 2.27 5.70 -3.13
CA ALA A 93 1.11 5.77 -2.24
C ALA A 93 -0.20 5.97 -3.01
N GLU A 94 -0.21 6.88 -3.99
CA GLU A 94 -1.38 7.13 -4.83
C GLU A 94 -1.72 5.92 -5.70
N VAL A 95 -0.71 5.30 -6.31
CA VAL A 95 -0.90 4.10 -7.16
C VAL A 95 -1.52 2.96 -6.37
N VAL A 96 -0.95 2.60 -5.21
CA VAL A 96 -1.41 1.47 -4.39
C VAL A 96 -2.80 1.75 -3.84
N ALA A 97 -3.05 2.92 -3.25
CA ALA A 97 -4.35 3.26 -2.66
C ALA A 97 -5.47 3.30 -3.73
N THR A 98 -5.19 3.87 -4.91
CA THR A 98 -6.16 3.95 -6.00
C THR A 98 -6.51 2.57 -6.56
N VAL A 99 -5.50 1.73 -6.82
CA VAL A 99 -5.69 0.37 -7.34
C VAL A 99 -6.46 -0.50 -6.35
N HIS A 100 -6.13 -0.39 -5.05
CA HIS A 100 -6.85 -1.07 -3.98
C HIS A 100 -8.33 -0.64 -3.92
N ALA A 101 -8.59 0.66 -3.94
CA ALA A 101 -9.96 1.20 -3.91
C ALA A 101 -10.82 0.77 -5.10
N PHE A 102 -10.20 0.54 -6.27
CA PHE A 102 -10.89 0.02 -7.46
C PHE A 102 -11.12 -1.49 -7.41
N GLY A 103 -10.54 -2.21 -6.45
CA GLY A 103 -10.60 -3.67 -6.38
C GLY A 103 -9.86 -4.37 -7.52
N LEU A 104 -8.88 -3.71 -8.15
CA LEU A 104 -8.16 -4.23 -9.31
C LEU A 104 -6.84 -4.93 -8.97
N GLY A 105 -6.29 -4.68 -7.77
CA GLY A 105 -5.02 -5.23 -7.27
C GLY A 105 -4.72 -4.71 -5.88
N ALA A 106 -3.49 -4.88 -5.41
CA ALA A 106 -2.99 -4.46 -4.09
C ALA A 106 -3.81 -5.03 -2.91
N GLN A 107 -4.32 -6.25 -3.04
CA GLN A 107 -5.16 -6.90 -2.03
C GLN A 107 -4.35 -7.68 -0.98
N ALA A 108 -3.09 -8.04 -1.27
CA ALA A 108 -2.26 -8.83 -0.37
C ALA A 108 -2.10 -8.22 1.03
N PRO A 109 -1.89 -6.89 1.20
CA PRO A 109 -1.82 -6.27 2.52
C PRO A 109 -3.12 -6.38 3.33
N GLU A 110 -4.29 -6.29 2.68
CA GLU A 110 -5.58 -6.47 3.35
C GLU A 110 -5.72 -7.87 3.94
N HIS A 111 -5.39 -8.91 3.14
CA HIS A 111 -5.44 -10.30 3.60
C HIS A 111 -4.47 -10.55 4.76
N ALA A 112 -3.23 -10.09 4.65
CA ALA A 112 -2.23 -10.26 5.69
C ALA A 112 -2.61 -9.56 7.01
N LEU A 113 -3.14 -8.34 6.93
CA LEU A 113 -3.63 -7.60 8.09
C LEU A 113 -4.85 -8.27 8.72
N ALA A 114 -5.80 -8.75 7.91
CA ALA A 114 -6.98 -9.47 8.41
C ALA A 114 -6.57 -10.74 9.18
N GLU A 115 -5.63 -11.51 8.64
CA GLU A 115 -5.08 -12.70 9.32
C GLU A 115 -4.38 -12.33 10.64
N ALA A 116 -3.59 -11.25 10.64
CA ALA A 116 -2.92 -10.79 11.85
C ALA A 116 -3.92 -10.34 12.92
N VAL A 117 -4.95 -9.56 12.55
CA VAL A 117 -6.01 -9.11 13.45
C VAL A 117 -6.84 -10.28 13.96
N ALA A 118 -7.18 -11.26 13.11
CA ALA A 118 -7.91 -12.47 13.54
C ALA A 118 -7.16 -13.24 14.65
N GLY A 119 -5.83 -13.16 14.67
CA GLY A 119 -5.00 -13.70 15.75
C GLY A 119 -5.27 -13.10 17.13
N SER A 120 -6.02 -12.00 17.24
CA SER A 120 -6.47 -11.43 18.52
C SER A 120 -7.66 -12.17 19.16
N GLY A 121 -8.32 -13.09 18.42
CA GLY A 121 -9.58 -13.68 18.80
C GLY A 121 -10.80 -12.77 18.58
N ALA A 122 -10.65 -11.68 17.83
CA ALA A 122 -11.75 -10.79 17.48
C ALA A 122 -12.80 -11.48 16.59
N PRO A 123 -14.10 -11.19 16.76
CA PRO A 123 -15.13 -11.67 15.84
C PRO A 123 -14.95 -11.07 14.44
N ASP A 124 -15.48 -11.76 13.42
CA ASP A 124 -15.25 -11.43 12.00
C ASP A 124 -15.62 -9.99 11.60
N ASP A 125 -16.66 -9.43 12.17
CA ASP A 125 -17.08 -8.06 11.92
C ASP A 125 -16.07 -7.04 12.45
N LEU A 126 -15.50 -7.29 13.63
CA LEU A 126 -14.42 -6.48 14.19
C LEU A 126 -13.12 -6.66 13.40
N VAL A 127 -12.79 -7.89 12.96
CA VAL A 127 -11.62 -8.13 12.08
C VAL A 127 -11.74 -7.29 10.81
N ARG A 128 -12.87 -7.35 10.12
CA ARG A 128 -13.09 -6.56 8.89
C ARG A 128 -12.99 -5.04 9.15
N ALA A 129 -13.65 -4.56 10.18
CA ALA A 129 -13.65 -3.12 10.52
C ALA A 129 -12.25 -2.63 10.89
N ALA A 130 -11.51 -3.38 11.72
CA ALA A 130 -10.16 -3.06 12.15
C ALA A 130 -9.16 -3.08 10.98
N THR A 131 -9.22 -4.10 10.12
CA THR A 131 -8.39 -4.20 8.92
C THR A 131 -8.57 -3.00 8.01
N ARG A 132 -9.82 -2.62 7.72
CA ARG A 132 -10.10 -1.44 6.88
C ARG A 132 -9.64 -0.13 7.53
N THR A 133 -9.80 -0.01 8.85
CA THR A 133 -9.32 1.16 9.61
C THR A 133 -7.80 1.28 9.52
N LEU A 134 -7.06 0.17 9.70
CA LEU A 134 -5.61 0.13 9.56
C LEU A 134 -5.18 0.50 8.14
N LEU A 135 -5.81 -0.06 7.11
CA LEU A 135 -5.50 0.30 5.72
C LEU A 135 -5.74 1.78 5.44
N HIS A 136 -6.86 2.34 5.88
CA HIS A 136 -7.15 3.77 5.69
C HIS A 136 -6.13 4.65 6.40
N LEU A 137 -5.70 4.25 7.62
CA LEU A 137 -4.63 4.94 8.34
C LEU A 137 -3.32 4.88 7.58
N VAL A 138 -2.91 3.70 7.10
CA VAL A 138 -1.66 3.54 6.34
C VAL A 138 -1.72 4.34 5.05
N PHE A 139 -2.77 4.21 4.25
CA PHE A 139 -2.90 4.93 2.98
C PHE A 139 -2.91 6.44 3.18
N GLY A 140 -3.75 6.95 4.10
CA GLY A 140 -3.85 8.38 4.36
C GLY A 140 -2.56 8.98 4.88
N HIS A 141 -1.94 8.33 5.86
CA HIS A 141 -0.67 8.79 6.43
C HIS A 141 0.46 8.78 5.39
N THR A 142 0.58 7.70 4.61
CA THR A 142 1.66 7.56 3.62
C THR A 142 1.49 8.53 2.46
N MET A 143 0.25 8.77 2.02
CA MET A 143 -0.06 9.76 1.00
C MET A 143 0.35 11.18 1.44
N ASP A 144 -0.01 11.54 2.65
CA ASP A 144 0.32 12.83 3.25
C ASP A 144 1.84 13.00 3.41
N GLU A 145 2.54 11.96 3.88
CA GLU A 145 3.99 11.94 4.00
C GLU A 145 4.69 12.06 2.63
N GLN A 146 4.27 11.27 1.64
CA GLN A 146 4.84 11.31 0.30
C GLN A 146 4.64 12.67 -0.37
N THR A 147 3.45 13.25 -0.22
CA THR A 147 3.14 14.59 -0.73
C THR A 147 4.06 15.64 -0.12
N HIS A 148 4.30 15.57 1.20
CA HIS A 148 5.22 16.50 1.88
C HIS A 148 6.66 16.35 1.37
N LEU A 149 7.18 15.12 1.25
CA LEU A 149 8.52 14.85 0.75
C LEU A 149 8.72 15.37 -0.69
N GLN A 150 7.71 15.18 -1.55
CA GLN A 150 7.75 15.66 -2.92
C GLN A 150 7.68 17.19 -3.01
N ALA A 151 6.88 17.83 -2.16
CA ALA A 151 6.78 19.29 -2.11
C ALA A 151 8.09 19.93 -1.65
N GLY A 152 8.78 19.35 -0.66
CA GLY A 152 10.11 19.76 -0.23
C GLY A 152 11.13 19.62 -1.36
N SER A 153 11.21 18.44 -1.99
CA SER A 153 12.12 18.17 -3.11
C SER A 153 11.89 19.07 -4.32
N ALA A 154 10.64 19.53 -4.53
CA ALA A 154 10.29 20.49 -5.60
C ALA A 154 10.53 21.96 -5.22
N GLY A 155 10.96 22.25 -3.99
CA GLY A 155 11.15 23.61 -3.48
C GLY A 155 9.85 24.39 -3.26
N ALA A 156 8.71 23.70 -3.16
CA ALA A 156 7.41 24.32 -2.90
C ALA A 156 7.22 24.68 -1.41
N ILE A 157 7.93 24.00 -0.54
CA ILE A 157 8.01 24.25 0.91
C ILE A 157 9.47 24.17 1.36
N GLU A 158 9.78 24.68 2.57
CA GLU A 158 11.11 24.47 3.15
C GLU A 158 11.40 22.97 3.29
N ASP A 159 12.57 22.55 2.79
CA ASP A 159 13.03 21.19 2.91
C ASP A 159 13.44 20.92 4.36
N GLY A 160 12.66 20.13 5.05
CA GLY A 160 12.89 19.77 6.44
C GLY A 160 12.16 18.50 6.83
N PRO A 161 12.72 17.74 7.78
CA PRO A 161 12.01 16.57 8.28
C PRO A 161 10.70 17.03 8.92
N ARG A 162 9.60 16.40 8.51
CA ARG A 162 8.31 16.55 9.20
C ARG A 162 8.55 16.28 10.69
N GLN A 163 8.05 17.16 11.56
CA GLN A 163 8.08 16.93 13.00
C GLN A 163 7.47 15.55 13.27
N ARG A 164 8.28 14.64 13.87
CA ARG A 164 7.97 13.27 14.30
C ARG A 164 6.81 12.61 13.57
N SER A 165 7.12 11.57 12.82
CA SER A 165 6.08 10.68 12.27
C SER A 165 5.34 10.01 13.43
N ASP A 166 4.05 10.34 13.60
CA ASP A 166 3.16 9.69 14.58
C ASP A 166 2.58 8.37 14.04
N PHE A 167 3.11 7.85 12.94
CA PHE A 167 2.58 6.66 12.26
C PHE A 167 2.43 5.46 13.19
N THR A 168 3.52 5.08 13.88
CA THR A 168 3.51 3.93 14.79
C THR A 168 2.61 4.16 16.00
N VAL A 169 2.52 5.40 16.48
CA VAL A 169 1.57 5.79 17.54
C VAL A 169 0.14 5.63 17.06
N GLY A 170 -0.18 6.08 15.84
CA GLY A 170 -1.50 5.91 15.22
C GLY A 170 -1.90 4.44 15.06
N VAL A 171 -0.98 3.60 14.58
CA VAL A 171 -1.21 2.14 14.52
C VAL A 171 -1.45 1.58 15.92
N GLY A 172 -0.66 1.99 16.91
CA GLY A 172 -0.80 1.57 18.30
C GLY A 172 -2.19 1.90 18.87
N LEU A 173 -2.71 3.11 18.62
CA LEU A 173 -4.06 3.50 19.05
C LEU A 173 -5.15 2.58 18.48
N VAL A 174 -5.03 2.16 17.21
CA VAL A 174 -5.98 1.22 16.61
C VAL A 174 -5.83 -0.16 17.27
N VAL A 175 -4.62 -0.64 17.47
CA VAL A 175 -4.31 -1.92 18.14
C VAL A 175 -4.88 -1.96 19.55
N ASP A 176 -4.69 -0.90 20.34
CA ASP A 176 -5.24 -0.79 21.69
C ASP A 176 -6.78 -0.79 21.70
N GLY A 177 -7.39 -0.12 20.71
CA GLY A 177 -8.83 -0.14 20.49
C GLY A 177 -9.37 -1.55 20.19
N ILE A 178 -8.66 -2.33 19.36
CA ILE A 178 -9.00 -3.73 19.05
C ILE A 178 -8.92 -4.56 20.34
N ARG A 179 -7.81 -4.46 21.08
CA ARG A 179 -7.60 -5.20 22.34
C ARG A 179 -8.71 -4.93 23.36
N ALA A 180 -9.08 -3.66 23.54
CA ALA A 180 -10.15 -3.26 24.46
C ALA A 180 -11.51 -3.87 24.07
N ARG A 181 -11.83 -3.90 22.76
CA ARG A 181 -13.08 -4.49 22.28
C ARG A 181 -13.12 -6.00 22.40
N VAL A 182 -12.02 -6.71 22.12
CA VAL A 182 -11.92 -8.17 22.32
C VAL A 182 -12.12 -8.52 23.79
N GLY A 183 -11.46 -7.77 24.70
CA GLY A 183 -11.64 -7.98 26.14
C GLY A 183 -13.06 -7.74 26.63
N ALA A 184 -13.79 -6.75 26.07
CA ALA A 184 -15.17 -6.47 26.41
C ALA A 184 -16.14 -7.58 25.95
N VAL A 185 -15.91 -8.18 24.77
CA VAL A 185 -16.71 -9.32 24.26
C VAL A 185 -16.53 -10.53 25.16
N GLY A 186 -15.28 -10.88 25.50
CA GLY A 186 -15.01 -12.01 26.40
C GLY A 186 -15.58 -11.84 27.80
N ALA A 187 -15.70 -10.60 28.31
CA ALA A 187 -16.34 -10.31 29.60
C ALA A 187 -17.87 -10.45 29.55
N ALA A 188 -18.49 -10.12 28.40
CA ALA A 188 -19.94 -10.26 28.23
C ALA A 188 -20.38 -11.73 28.14
N ASP A 189 -19.58 -12.57 27.46
CA ASP A 189 -19.85 -14.01 27.30
C ASP A 189 -19.56 -14.83 28.58
N ALA A 190 -18.86 -14.25 29.55
CA ALA A 190 -18.53 -14.89 30.83
C ALA A 190 -19.52 -14.59 31.96
N GLN A 191 -20.58 -13.80 31.72
CA GLN A 191 -21.65 -13.56 32.69
C GLN A 191 -22.74 -14.64 32.53
N PRO A 192 -23.00 -15.46 33.57
CA PRO A 192 -23.97 -16.56 33.55
C PRO A 192 -25.41 -16.08 33.46
#